data_852c670d3fd5ad7ffaacf2008b966cc6
#
_entry.id   852c670d3fd5ad7ffaacf2008b966cc6
#
_cell.length_a   1.000
_cell.length_b   1.000
_cell.length_c   1.000
_cell.angle_alpha   90.00
_cell.angle_beta   90.00
_cell.angle_gamma   90.00
#
_symmetry.space_group_name_H-M   'P 1'
#
loop_
_entity.id
_entity.type
_entity.pdbx_description
1 polymer ?
#
loop_
_entity_poly.entity_id
_entity_poly.type
_entity_poly.pdbx_seq_one_letter_code
_entity_poly.pdbx_strand_id
1 'polypeptide(L)'
;SAEERERWFQIFLSTRRAQSLAEVDEDELRQEFERNRPPGFYGHRQAFSSEGKYGRWLMQKPLIVVVNDSAFVHGGLPPIVGEMGLDRLNDELRAQVNDYIAALEVLYDAGLLDPAANFYEHGNIADEIATDASLDSDLLAALANVARLNEAVVHDTSGPLWYRGSVGCSALAEGDVIAASLSAIGASRVVIGHTPTVTRKVLERMNGRVVEIDTGMLNSVYKGSGHALIIENDQLAVVAEAGGEPSAPVPHPRRVGSRADELSAEILTDMLANGTVGSITTDLVGRTIVEISGGGRSIKALFAEGPRNKDLNPELATYRLDRLIGLDMVPVTVARELDGKRGTLQLLPDNARDELYRSQAGLGGGAWCPLQRQWNSMYVFDSLIYNEGRAPTKMVYSPENWQLMLMQNDTVFGTGRG
;
A
#
# COMPACT_ATOMS: atom_id res chain seq x y z
N SER A 1 31.38 22.02 3.33
CA SER A 1 32.84 22.17 3.21
C SER A 1 33.54 20.83 3.39
N ALA A 2 34.84 20.71 3.09
CA ALA A 2 35.64 19.53 3.38
C ALA A 2 35.75 19.30 4.91
N GLU A 3 35.86 20.37 5.66
CA GLU A 3 35.94 20.37 7.13
C GLU A 3 34.65 19.84 7.76
N GLU A 4 33.50 20.25 7.29
CA GLU A 4 32.19 19.77 7.72
C GLU A 4 32.01 18.27 7.39
N ARG A 5 32.46 17.85 6.21
CA ARG A 5 32.41 16.43 5.81
C ARG A 5 33.27 15.56 6.74
N GLU A 6 34.47 16.04 7.12
CA GLU A 6 35.34 15.34 8.07
C GLU A 6 34.72 15.28 9.48
N ARG A 7 34.09 16.36 9.95
CA ARG A 7 33.34 16.33 11.21
C ARG A 7 32.29 15.24 11.21
N TRP A 8 31.47 15.13 10.16
CA TRP A 8 30.44 14.12 10.04
C TRP A 8 31.02 12.70 9.91
N PHE A 9 32.18 12.56 9.28
CA PHE A 9 32.87 11.27 9.26
C PHE A 9 33.32 10.83 10.66
N GLN A 10 33.81 11.74 11.48
CA GLN A 10 34.22 11.43 12.85
C GLN A 10 33.02 11.03 13.72
N ILE A 11 31.86 11.67 13.55
CA ILE A 11 30.61 11.28 14.23
C ILE A 11 30.18 9.87 13.77
N PHE A 12 30.14 9.62 12.48
CA PHE A 12 29.82 8.30 11.92
C PHE A 12 30.76 7.21 12.45
N LEU A 13 32.06 7.48 12.46
CA LEU A 13 33.10 6.58 12.96
C LEU A 13 32.92 6.26 14.44
N SER A 14 32.63 7.27 15.24
CA SER A 14 32.42 7.09 16.71
C SER A 14 31.15 6.26 16.97
N THR A 15 30.06 6.51 16.24
CA THR A 15 28.81 5.75 16.36
C THR A 15 29.02 4.28 15.97
N ARG A 16 29.71 4.02 14.85
CA ARG A 16 30.02 2.65 14.42
C ARG A 16 30.92 1.90 15.39
N ARG A 17 31.92 2.58 15.98
CA ARG A 17 32.79 2.00 17.01
C ARG A 17 32.06 1.65 18.31
N ALA A 18 31.08 2.46 18.70
CA ALA A 18 30.23 2.19 19.85
C ALA A 18 29.30 0.99 19.66
N GLN A 19 28.82 0.76 18.43
CA GLN A 19 27.92 -0.34 18.07
C GLN A 19 28.63 -1.66 17.75
N SER A 20 29.94 -1.66 17.52
CA SER A 20 30.68 -2.84 17.09
C SER A 20 31.46 -3.48 18.25
N LEU A 21 31.29 -4.81 18.42
CA LEU A 21 32.11 -5.63 19.33
C LEU A 21 33.47 -6.04 18.71
N ALA A 22 33.70 -5.75 17.43
CA ALA A 22 34.91 -6.08 16.69
C ALA A 22 35.71 -4.81 16.37
N GLU A 23 37.03 -4.97 16.14
CA GLU A 23 37.88 -3.90 15.64
C GLU A 23 37.38 -3.48 14.22
N VAL A 24 37.06 -2.22 14.05
CA VAL A 24 36.45 -1.70 12.83
C VAL A 24 37.54 -1.05 11.98
N ASP A 25 37.67 -1.48 10.74
CA ASP A 25 38.58 -0.90 9.75
C ASP A 25 38.08 0.51 9.34
N GLU A 26 38.89 1.53 9.68
CA GLU A 26 38.54 2.92 9.41
C GLU A 26 38.52 3.24 7.91
N ASP A 27 39.35 2.59 7.10
CA ASP A 27 39.39 2.80 5.65
C ASP A 27 38.12 2.22 4.98
N GLU A 28 37.64 1.08 5.46
CA GLU A 28 36.39 0.47 4.99
C GLU A 28 35.18 1.33 5.36
N LEU A 29 35.14 1.84 6.59
CA LEU A 29 34.10 2.78 7.04
C LEU A 29 34.15 4.11 6.29
N ARG A 30 35.33 4.62 5.93
CA ARG A 30 35.45 5.82 5.12
C ARG A 30 34.87 5.62 3.73
N GLN A 31 35.13 4.48 3.11
CA GLN A 31 34.54 4.13 1.82
C GLN A 31 33.01 3.99 1.91
N GLU A 32 32.48 3.38 2.96
CA GLU A 32 31.05 3.31 3.22
C GLU A 32 30.45 4.71 3.39
N PHE A 33 31.06 5.55 4.21
CA PHE A 33 30.63 6.93 4.42
C PHE A 33 30.60 7.73 3.12
N GLU A 34 31.62 7.61 2.27
CA GLU A 34 31.71 8.33 1.00
C GLU A 34 30.71 7.85 -0.03
N ARG A 35 30.41 6.54 -0.09
CA ARG A 35 29.35 6.00 -0.95
C ARG A 35 27.98 6.50 -0.57
N ASN A 36 27.68 6.55 0.74
CA ASN A 36 26.35 6.93 1.24
C ASN A 36 26.17 8.45 1.32
N ARG A 37 27.22 9.22 1.27
CA ARG A 37 27.22 10.70 1.36
C ARG A 37 28.04 11.32 0.22
N PRO A 38 27.52 11.24 -1.00
CA PRO A 38 28.20 11.77 -2.18
C PRO A 38 28.41 13.30 -2.07
N PRO A 39 29.28 13.89 -2.92
CA PRO A 39 29.44 15.34 -2.97
C PRO A 39 28.10 16.05 -3.12
N GLY A 40 27.85 17.07 -2.30
CA GLY A 40 26.58 17.80 -2.25
C GLY A 40 25.57 17.28 -1.22
N PHE A 41 25.75 16.10 -0.63
CA PHE A 41 24.81 15.50 0.35
C PHE A 41 24.45 16.49 1.48
N TYR A 42 25.43 17.03 2.19
CA TYR A 42 25.19 17.97 3.29
C TYR A 42 24.62 19.32 2.82
N GLY A 43 25.03 19.82 1.67
CA GLY A 43 24.43 21.02 1.08
C GLY A 43 22.95 20.83 0.72
N HIS A 44 22.60 19.63 0.21
CA HIS A 44 21.22 19.26 -0.01
C HIS A 44 20.43 19.21 1.31
N ARG A 45 20.96 18.53 2.35
CA ARG A 45 20.34 18.49 3.68
C ARG A 45 20.12 19.88 4.25
N GLN A 46 21.12 20.76 4.18
CA GLN A 46 21.00 22.15 4.61
C GLN A 46 19.93 22.92 3.83
N ALA A 47 19.81 22.69 2.52
CA ALA A 47 18.77 23.35 1.73
C ALA A 47 17.35 22.93 2.12
N PHE A 48 17.19 21.73 2.70
CA PHE A 48 15.92 21.18 3.21
C PHE A 48 15.77 21.26 4.73
N SER A 49 16.72 21.83 5.47
CA SER A 49 16.55 22.11 6.90
C SER A 49 15.48 23.16 7.16
N SER A 50 15.05 23.33 8.41
CA SER A 50 14.07 24.35 8.82
C SER A 50 14.44 25.76 8.37
N GLU A 51 15.74 26.10 8.39
CA GLU A 51 16.28 27.39 7.93
C GLU A 51 16.67 27.41 6.46
N GLY A 52 16.65 26.26 5.80
CA GLY A 52 16.99 26.09 4.40
C GLY A 52 15.94 26.67 3.45
N LYS A 53 16.36 26.96 2.21
CA LYS A 53 15.47 27.53 1.18
C LYS A 53 14.25 26.67 0.91
N TYR A 54 14.44 25.35 0.76
CA TYR A 54 13.37 24.42 0.42
C TYR A 54 12.62 23.96 1.67
N GLY A 55 13.32 23.77 2.82
CA GLY A 55 12.68 23.38 4.07
C GLY A 55 11.67 24.41 4.54
N ARG A 56 12.04 25.68 4.65
CA ARG A 56 11.12 26.77 5.01
C ARG A 56 9.89 26.85 4.10
N TRP A 57 10.08 26.61 2.81
CA TRP A 57 8.98 26.62 1.85
C TRP A 57 8.05 25.41 2.04
N LEU A 58 8.60 24.21 2.24
CA LEU A 58 7.82 22.98 2.43
C LEU A 58 7.05 22.96 3.75
N MET A 59 7.68 23.38 4.85
CA MET A 59 7.07 23.39 6.19
C MET A 59 5.84 24.31 6.30
N GLN A 60 5.65 25.21 5.35
CA GLN A 60 4.45 26.07 5.26
C GLN A 60 3.32 25.46 4.43
N LYS A 61 3.57 24.33 3.73
CA LYS A 61 2.55 23.75 2.86
C LYS A 61 1.55 22.92 3.65
N PRO A 62 0.27 22.94 3.26
CA PRO A 62 -0.69 21.99 3.79
C PRO A 62 -0.40 20.57 3.25
N LEU A 63 -0.78 19.56 3.99
CA LEU A 63 -0.65 18.17 3.58
C LEU A 63 -1.81 17.73 2.68
N ILE A 64 -2.97 18.36 2.86
CA ILE A 64 -4.13 18.22 1.98
C ILE A 64 -4.50 19.64 1.51
N VAL A 65 -4.68 19.80 0.22
CA VAL A 65 -5.16 21.06 -0.36
C VAL A 65 -6.44 20.82 -1.15
N VAL A 66 -7.41 21.73 -1.03
CA VAL A 66 -8.63 21.73 -1.84
C VAL A 66 -8.58 22.92 -2.79
N VAL A 67 -8.69 22.66 -4.07
CA VAL A 67 -8.77 23.66 -5.11
C VAL A 67 -10.11 23.49 -5.82
N ASN A 68 -10.97 24.48 -5.74
CA ASN A 68 -12.37 24.39 -6.13
C ASN A 68 -13.06 23.23 -5.37
N ASP A 69 -13.40 22.16 -6.04
CA ASP A 69 -14.07 20.97 -5.49
C ASP A 69 -13.17 19.71 -5.48
N SER A 70 -11.90 19.87 -5.77
CA SER A 70 -10.95 18.77 -5.88
C SER A 70 -9.91 18.84 -4.77
N ALA A 71 -9.82 17.78 -3.96
CA ALA A 71 -8.79 17.61 -2.94
C ALA A 71 -7.54 16.97 -3.57
N PHE A 72 -6.36 17.40 -3.12
CA PHE A 72 -5.06 16.84 -3.52
C PHE A 72 -4.33 16.38 -2.28
N VAL A 73 -3.87 15.14 -2.30
CA VAL A 73 -3.18 14.52 -1.16
C VAL A 73 -2.14 13.51 -1.67
N HIS A 74 -1.09 13.30 -0.87
CA HIS A 74 -0.01 12.39 -1.27
C HIS A 74 -0.44 10.91 -1.30
N GLY A 75 -0.98 10.39 -0.18
CA GLY A 75 -1.27 8.96 -0.01
C GLY A 75 -2.73 8.58 -0.13
N GLY A 76 -3.64 9.34 0.48
CA GLY A 76 -5.08 9.08 0.47
C GLY A 76 -5.85 9.84 1.52
N LEU A 77 -7.17 9.62 1.61
CA LEU A 77 -8.06 10.22 2.59
C LEU A 77 -8.45 9.18 3.67
N PRO A 78 -7.72 9.10 4.79
CA PRO A 78 -8.08 8.24 5.92
C PRO A 78 -9.31 8.74 6.67
N PRO A 79 -9.94 7.91 7.55
CA PRO A 79 -11.09 8.29 8.35
C PRO A 79 -10.91 9.57 9.15
N ILE A 80 -9.70 9.84 9.66
CA ILE A 80 -9.37 11.04 10.45
C ILE A 80 -9.68 12.35 9.70
N VAL A 81 -9.65 12.33 8.36
CA VAL A 81 -10.04 13.51 7.55
C VAL A 81 -11.51 13.85 7.76
N GLY A 82 -12.38 12.83 7.79
CA GLY A 82 -13.81 12.99 8.08
C GLY A 82 -14.10 13.46 9.51
N GLU A 83 -13.24 13.08 10.46
CA GLU A 83 -13.39 13.39 11.87
C GLU A 83 -12.92 14.81 12.22
N MET A 84 -11.82 15.26 11.63
CA MET A 84 -11.18 16.53 11.99
C MET A 84 -11.50 17.68 11.03
N GLY A 85 -11.82 17.38 9.78
CA GLY A 85 -11.93 18.38 8.71
C GLY A 85 -10.57 18.92 8.24
N LEU A 86 -10.59 19.80 7.23
CA LEU A 86 -9.39 20.22 6.49
C LEU A 86 -8.41 21.04 7.34
N ASP A 87 -8.88 22.15 7.92
CA ASP A 87 -8.00 23.13 8.55
C ASP A 87 -7.34 22.56 9.81
N ARG A 88 -8.16 21.99 10.70
CA ARG A 88 -7.66 21.39 11.94
C ARG A 88 -6.67 20.27 11.67
N LEU A 89 -6.93 19.39 10.69
CA LEU A 89 -6.04 18.29 10.34
C LEU A 89 -4.72 18.81 9.78
N ASN A 90 -4.75 19.77 8.85
CA ASN A 90 -3.54 20.37 8.30
C ASN A 90 -2.70 21.06 9.36
N ASP A 91 -3.32 21.77 10.31
CA ASP A 91 -2.62 22.45 11.41
C ASP A 91 -1.95 21.43 12.34
N GLU A 92 -2.67 20.37 12.73
CA GLU A 92 -2.14 19.30 13.58
C GLU A 92 -0.95 18.58 12.92
N LEU A 93 -1.12 18.13 11.67
CA LEU A 93 -0.07 17.39 10.97
C LEU A 93 1.15 18.27 10.67
N ARG A 94 0.93 19.56 10.35
CA ARG A 94 2.02 20.52 10.16
C ARG A 94 2.80 20.75 11.45
N ALA A 95 2.11 20.83 12.59
CA ALA A 95 2.77 20.93 13.89
C ALA A 95 3.62 19.69 14.16
N GLN A 96 3.10 18.49 13.93
CA GLN A 96 3.86 17.24 14.09
C GLN A 96 5.13 17.22 13.22
N VAL A 97 5.05 17.62 11.95
CA VAL A 97 6.23 17.71 11.06
C VAL A 97 7.25 18.71 11.58
N ASN A 98 6.80 19.92 11.96
CA ASN A 98 7.69 20.98 12.44
C ASN A 98 8.40 20.59 13.74
N ASP A 99 7.67 20.03 14.69
CA ASP A 99 8.21 19.55 15.96
C ASP A 99 9.21 18.40 15.76
N TYR A 100 8.91 17.49 14.82
CA TYR A 100 9.80 16.40 14.48
C TYR A 100 11.12 16.89 13.86
N ILE A 101 11.04 17.80 12.88
CA ILE A 101 12.23 18.40 12.25
C ILE A 101 13.06 19.17 13.29
N ALA A 102 12.43 19.98 14.13
CA ALA A 102 13.12 20.74 15.17
C ALA A 102 13.86 19.82 16.14
N ALA A 103 13.24 18.71 16.56
CA ALA A 103 13.87 17.73 17.43
C ALA A 103 15.06 17.03 16.73
N LEU A 104 14.92 16.66 15.45
CA LEU A 104 16.02 16.08 14.68
C LEU A 104 17.20 17.05 14.55
N GLU A 105 16.95 18.34 14.27
CA GLU A 105 18.01 19.34 14.12
C GLU A 105 18.81 19.54 15.42
N VAL A 106 18.15 19.55 16.58
CA VAL A 106 18.84 19.55 17.88
C VAL A 106 19.78 18.35 18.03
N LEU A 107 19.34 17.16 17.64
CA LEU A 107 20.17 15.96 17.75
C LEU A 107 21.30 15.92 16.70
N TYR A 108 21.08 16.47 15.51
CA TYR A 108 22.12 16.61 14.49
C TYR A 108 23.21 17.59 14.94
N ASP A 109 22.84 18.72 15.53
CA ASP A 109 23.78 19.74 16.02
C ASP A 109 24.60 19.21 17.18
N ALA A 110 24.00 18.42 18.05
CA ALA A 110 24.68 17.73 19.16
C ALA A 110 25.55 16.55 18.67
N GLY A 111 25.43 16.10 17.41
CA GLY A 111 26.13 14.95 16.88
C GLY A 111 25.64 13.60 17.44
N LEU A 112 24.44 13.57 18.01
CA LEU A 112 23.83 12.37 18.58
C LEU A 112 23.12 11.53 17.51
N LEU A 113 22.59 12.15 16.45
CA LEU A 113 21.94 11.48 15.34
C LEU A 113 22.62 11.87 14.03
N ASP A 114 22.90 10.90 13.17
CA ASP A 114 23.45 11.15 11.83
C ASP A 114 22.33 11.59 10.88
N PRO A 115 22.47 12.71 10.16
CA PRO A 115 21.48 13.11 9.13
C PRO A 115 21.24 12.09 8.02
N ALA A 116 22.12 11.09 7.87
CA ALA A 116 21.94 9.98 6.94
C ALA A 116 21.30 8.74 7.58
N ALA A 117 20.95 8.79 8.88
CA ALA A 117 20.24 7.69 9.52
C ALA A 117 18.90 7.40 8.82
N ASN A 118 18.54 6.13 8.81
CA ASN A 118 17.29 5.70 8.21
C ASN A 118 16.10 6.21 9.04
N PHE A 119 15.14 6.83 8.39
CA PHE A 119 13.90 7.31 9.02
C PHE A 119 13.23 6.25 9.92
N TYR A 120 13.15 5.00 9.47
CA TYR A 120 12.53 3.90 10.21
C TYR A 120 13.30 3.47 11.47
N GLU A 121 14.54 3.93 11.63
CA GLU A 121 15.40 3.64 12.77
C GLU A 121 15.45 4.81 13.78
N HIS A 122 14.93 5.99 13.40
CA HIS A 122 15.05 7.20 14.24
C HIS A 122 14.46 7.01 15.64
N GLY A 123 13.30 6.36 15.77
CA GLY A 123 12.67 6.09 17.06
C GLY A 123 13.57 5.19 17.94
N ASN A 124 14.02 4.06 17.40
CA ASN A 124 14.87 3.12 18.12
C ASN A 124 16.20 3.73 18.52
N ILE A 125 16.84 4.50 17.62
CA ILE A 125 18.10 5.21 17.92
C ILE A 125 17.88 6.23 19.02
N ALA A 126 16.79 6.98 19.00
CA ALA A 126 16.47 7.96 20.03
C ALA A 126 16.24 7.30 21.40
N ASP A 127 15.52 6.18 21.46
CA ASP A 127 15.29 5.43 22.70
C ASP A 127 16.59 4.85 23.27
N GLU A 128 17.48 4.33 22.41
CA GLU A 128 18.78 3.81 22.83
C GLU A 128 19.66 4.91 23.44
N ILE A 129 19.76 6.07 22.77
CA ILE A 129 20.58 7.20 23.24
C ILE A 129 20.00 7.81 24.53
N ALA A 130 18.67 7.83 24.69
CA ALA A 130 18.01 8.36 25.88
C ALA A 130 18.34 7.61 27.18
N THR A 131 18.97 6.44 27.09
CA THR A 131 19.46 5.69 28.26
C THR A 131 20.73 6.30 28.91
N ASP A 132 21.41 7.22 28.23
CA ASP A 132 22.56 7.91 28.74
C ASP A 132 22.18 8.99 29.78
N ALA A 133 22.45 8.70 31.05
CA ALA A 133 22.14 9.61 32.17
C ALA A 133 22.98 10.91 32.19
N SER A 134 24.00 11.05 31.34
CA SER A 134 24.82 12.24 31.24
C SER A 134 24.25 13.36 30.36
N LEU A 135 23.18 13.08 29.60
CA LEU A 135 22.56 14.04 28.73
C LEU A 135 21.78 15.10 29.51
N ASP A 136 21.81 16.31 29.01
CA ASP A 136 20.99 17.41 29.55
C ASP A 136 19.50 17.24 29.21
N SER A 137 18.65 18.05 29.87
CA SER A 137 17.20 17.99 29.75
C SER A 137 16.71 18.30 28.33
N ASP A 138 17.39 19.16 27.59
CA ASP A 138 16.95 19.59 26.26
C ASP A 138 17.22 18.51 25.22
N LEU A 139 18.36 17.81 25.34
CA LEU A 139 18.67 16.65 24.52
C LEU A 139 17.73 15.48 24.81
N LEU A 140 17.44 15.21 26.10
CA LEU A 140 16.46 14.19 26.46
C LEU A 140 15.05 14.51 25.93
N ALA A 141 14.65 15.78 25.96
CA ALA A 141 13.36 16.22 25.39
C ALA A 141 13.33 16.05 23.86
N ALA A 142 14.44 16.36 23.17
CA ALA A 142 14.55 16.16 21.72
C ALA A 142 14.46 14.67 21.35
N LEU A 143 15.16 13.80 22.09
CA LEU A 143 15.09 12.34 21.90
C LEU A 143 13.67 11.80 22.10
N ALA A 144 13.01 12.20 23.20
CA ALA A 144 11.63 11.80 23.47
C ALA A 144 10.65 12.29 22.38
N ASN A 145 10.87 13.49 21.85
CA ASN A 145 10.06 14.01 20.73
C ASN A 145 10.30 13.23 19.43
N VAL A 146 11.55 12.88 19.11
CA VAL A 146 11.85 12.06 17.92
C VAL A 146 11.18 10.70 18.05
N ALA A 147 11.32 9.99 19.18
CA ALA A 147 10.68 8.68 19.39
C ALA A 147 9.17 8.76 19.25
N ARG A 148 8.51 9.70 19.93
CA ARG A 148 7.05 9.90 19.89
C ARG A 148 6.55 10.30 18.50
N LEU A 149 7.23 11.23 17.82
CA LEU A 149 6.75 11.79 16.55
C LEU A 149 7.10 10.89 15.36
N ASN A 150 8.09 10.01 15.47
CA ASN A 150 8.38 9.00 14.45
C ASN A 150 7.18 8.04 14.24
N GLU A 151 6.38 7.83 15.29
CA GLU A 151 5.14 7.02 15.25
C GLU A 151 3.86 7.87 15.15
N ALA A 152 3.98 9.19 14.97
CA ALA A 152 2.81 10.08 14.89
C ALA A 152 2.01 9.87 13.59
N VAL A 153 0.74 10.35 13.60
CA VAL A 153 -0.20 10.21 12.47
C VAL A 153 0.39 10.69 11.14
N VAL A 154 1.23 11.72 11.16
CA VAL A 154 1.88 12.22 9.93
C VAL A 154 2.79 11.18 9.28
N HIS A 155 3.32 10.25 10.04
CA HIS A 155 4.23 9.19 9.59
C HIS A 155 3.58 7.79 9.57
N ASP A 156 2.35 7.67 10.07
CA ASP A 156 1.63 6.40 10.19
C ASP A 156 0.66 6.17 9.04
N THR A 157 0.31 4.90 8.82
CA THR A 157 -0.66 4.49 7.77
C THR A 157 -2.09 4.97 8.02
N SER A 158 -2.40 5.50 9.21
CA SER A 158 -3.65 6.19 9.50
C SER A 158 -3.67 7.65 9.05
N GLY A 159 -2.52 8.21 8.66
CA GLY A 159 -2.37 9.57 8.18
C GLY A 159 -2.43 9.72 6.65
N PRO A 160 -2.73 10.91 6.12
CA PRO A 160 -2.99 11.11 4.70
C PRO A 160 -1.75 10.93 3.80
N LEU A 161 -0.54 10.96 4.35
CA LEU A 161 0.69 10.72 3.57
C LEU A 161 0.91 9.23 3.30
N TRP A 162 0.52 8.36 4.23
CA TRP A 162 0.80 6.93 4.18
C TRP A 162 -0.44 6.05 4.01
N TYR A 163 -1.63 6.62 4.10
CA TYR A 163 -2.87 5.88 3.92
C TYR A 163 -2.99 5.30 2.51
N ARG A 164 -3.31 4.02 2.42
CA ARG A 164 -3.47 3.29 1.15
C ARG A 164 -4.88 2.75 0.92
N GLY A 165 -5.79 2.93 1.87
CA GLY A 165 -7.18 2.46 1.74
C GLY A 165 -7.87 3.01 0.50
N SER A 166 -7.66 4.30 0.19
CA SER A 166 -8.25 4.95 -0.98
C SER A 166 -7.88 4.29 -2.31
N VAL A 167 -6.69 3.67 -2.41
CA VAL A 167 -6.22 2.94 -3.59
C VAL A 167 -6.28 1.42 -3.43
N GLY A 168 -6.20 0.93 -2.20
CA GLY A 168 -6.06 -0.51 -1.89
C GLY A 168 -7.35 -1.23 -1.53
N CYS A 169 -8.32 -0.57 -0.89
CA CYS A 169 -9.59 -1.18 -0.53
C CYS A 169 -10.56 -1.29 -1.72
N SER A 170 -11.48 -2.23 -1.65
CA SER A 170 -12.59 -2.30 -2.61
C SER A 170 -13.53 -1.09 -2.48
N ALA A 171 -14.31 -0.83 -3.51
CA ALA A 171 -15.28 0.28 -3.49
C ALA A 171 -16.32 0.11 -2.36
N LEU A 172 -16.71 -1.14 -2.07
CA LEU A 172 -17.63 -1.46 -0.98
C LEU A 172 -17.01 -1.18 0.40
N ALA A 173 -15.74 -1.50 0.57
CA ALA A 173 -15.05 -1.33 1.86
C ALA A 173 -14.64 0.11 2.16
N GLU A 174 -14.45 0.94 1.14
CA GLU A 174 -13.86 2.29 1.29
C GLU A 174 -14.83 3.43 0.94
N GLY A 175 -15.91 3.13 0.25
CA GLY A 175 -16.81 4.15 -0.30
C GLY A 175 -17.36 5.12 0.73
N ASP A 176 -17.72 4.64 1.93
CA ASP A 176 -18.24 5.46 3.02
C ASP A 176 -17.17 6.39 3.62
N VAL A 177 -15.93 5.91 3.73
CA VAL A 177 -14.81 6.71 4.23
C VAL A 177 -14.49 7.84 3.26
N ILE A 178 -14.40 7.53 1.96
CA ILE A 178 -14.19 8.54 0.93
C ILE A 178 -15.32 9.56 0.92
N ALA A 179 -16.58 9.11 1.00
CA ALA A 179 -17.73 10.01 1.02
C ALA A 179 -17.73 10.93 2.25
N ALA A 180 -17.48 10.39 3.44
CA ALA A 180 -17.41 11.17 4.67
C ALA A 180 -16.24 12.16 4.65
N SER A 181 -15.05 11.73 4.23
CA SER A 181 -13.86 12.57 4.15
C SER A 181 -14.05 13.72 3.15
N LEU A 182 -14.53 13.44 1.94
CA LEU A 182 -14.79 14.46 0.92
C LEU A 182 -15.84 15.48 1.41
N SER A 183 -16.93 15.00 2.04
CA SER A 183 -17.95 15.87 2.62
C SER A 183 -17.39 16.80 3.69
N ALA A 184 -16.54 16.28 4.59
CA ALA A 184 -15.96 17.06 5.69
C ALA A 184 -15.01 18.16 5.22
N ILE A 185 -14.37 18.00 4.06
CA ILE A 185 -13.44 18.97 3.49
C ILE A 185 -14.01 19.79 2.34
N GLY A 186 -15.30 19.60 2.02
CA GLY A 186 -16.00 20.37 0.97
C GLY A 186 -15.50 20.04 -0.45
N ALA A 187 -15.10 18.81 -0.71
CA ALA A 187 -14.64 18.35 -2.01
C ALA A 187 -15.56 17.30 -2.63
N SER A 188 -15.57 17.20 -3.94
CA SER A 188 -16.33 16.17 -4.69
C SER A 188 -15.44 14.98 -5.07
N ARG A 189 -14.14 15.20 -5.18
CA ARG A 189 -13.13 14.19 -5.56
C ARG A 189 -11.81 14.38 -4.84
N VAL A 190 -11.00 13.35 -4.83
CA VAL A 190 -9.60 13.39 -4.39
C VAL A 190 -8.66 12.92 -5.49
N VAL A 191 -7.56 13.63 -5.67
CA VAL A 191 -6.44 13.29 -6.56
C VAL A 191 -5.29 12.81 -5.68
N ILE A 192 -4.81 11.59 -5.95
CA ILE A 192 -3.85 10.86 -5.10
C ILE A 192 -2.58 10.55 -5.90
N GLY A 193 -1.42 10.75 -5.28
CA GLY A 193 -0.11 10.38 -5.79
C GLY A 193 0.48 9.13 -5.12
N HIS A 194 1.80 9.07 -5.05
CA HIS A 194 2.63 8.11 -4.31
C HIS A 194 2.54 6.63 -4.73
N THR A 195 1.37 6.10 -4.99
CA THR A 195 1.19 4.69 -5.33
C THR A 195 1.13 4.55 -6.85
N PRO A 196 2.20 4.05 -7.49
CA PRO A 196 2.22 3.90 -8.94
C PRO A 196 1.06 3.02 -9.40
N THR A 197 0.25 3.55 -10.32
CA THR A 197 -0.91 2.84 -10.84
C THR A 197 -0.51 1.56 -11.57
N VAL A 198 -1.33 0.52 -11.45
CA VAL A 198 -1.02 -0.81 -12.02
C VAL A 198 -0.86 -0.79 -13.54
N THR A 199 -1.57 0.07 -14.25
CA THR A 199 -1.51 0.19 -15.71
C THR A 199 -0.56 1.27 -16.21
N ARG A 200 0.09 2.02 -15.31
CA ARG A 200 0.92 3.20 -15.63
C ARG A 200 0.14 4.29 -16.39
N LYS A 201 -1.16 4.36 -16.16
CA LYS A 201 -2.08 5.39 -16.67
C LYS A 201 -2.75 6.09 -15.51
N VAL A 202 -3.27 7.27 -15.72
CA VAL A 202 -4.15 7.94 -14.73
C VAL A 202 -5.45 7.14 -14.64
N LEU A 203 -5.80 6.73 -13.42
CA LEU A 203 -6.94 5.87 -13.16
C LEU A 203 -8.02 6.61 -12.38
N GLU A 204 -9.28 6.24 -12.61
CA GLU A 204 -10.41 6.67 -11.79
C GLU A 204 -11.11 5.48 -11.13
N ARG A 205 -11.66 5.70 -9.95
CA ARG A 205 -12.45 4.71 -9.23
C ARG A 205 -13.56 5.38 -8.42
N MET A 206 -14.48 4.57 -7.90
CA MET A 206 -15.61 5.05 -7.09
C MET A 206 -16.42 6.14 -7.78
N ASN A 207 -16.71 5.94 -9.09
CA ASN A 207 -17.44 6.88 -9.93
C ASN A 207 -16.79 8.28 -10.01
N GLY A 208 -15.47 8.34 -10.21
CA GLY A 208 -14.70 9.57 -10.34
C GLY A 208 -14.37 10.27 -9.02
N ARG A 209 -14.76 9.73 -7.87
CA ARG A 209 -14.44 10.31 -6.57
C ARG A 209 -12.96 10.18 -6.20
N VAL A 210 -12.26 9.19 -6.73
CA VAL A 210 -10.82 8.99 -6.53
C VAL A 210 -10.14 8.94 -7.89
N VAL A 211 -9.09 9.77 -8.05
CA VAL A 211 -8.24 9.83 -9.24
C VAL A 211 -6.81 9.53 -8.82
N GLU A 212 -6.22 8.49 -9.37
CA GLU A 212 -4.84 8.04 -9.09
C GLU A 212 -3.94 8.55 -10.22
N ILE A 213 -3.00 9.47 -9.90
CA ILE A 213 -2.18 10.13 -10.93
C ILE A 213 -0.71 9.71 -10.95
N ASP A 214 -0.26 8.87 -10.02
CA ASP A 214 1.10 8.37 -10.06
C ASP A 214 1.24 7.28 -11.13
N THR A 215 1.73 7.67 -12.27
CA THR A 215 1.94 6.76 -13.41
C THR A 215 3.31 6.11 -13.43
N GLY A 216 4.09 6.23 -12.33
CA GLY A 216 5.41 5.64 -12.22
C GLY A 216 6.40 6.23 -13.21
N MET A 217 6.43 7.55 -13.35
CA MET A 217 7.20 8.28 -14.36
C MET A 217 8.72 8.03 -14.30
N LEU A 218 9.27 7.55 -13.18
CA LEU A 218 10.64 7.08 -13.09
C LEU A 218 10.77 5.74 -13.84
N ASN A 219 10.93 5.82 -15.14
CA ASN A 219 10.90 4.66 -16.05
C ASN A 219 11.89 3.56 -15.68
N SER A 220 13.10 3.91 -15.19
CA SER A 220 14.12 2.93 -14.78
C SER A 220 13.63 1.98 -13.68
N VAL A 221 12.74 2.45 -12.81
CA VAL A 221 12.19 1.70 -11.65
C VAL A 221 10.80 1.17 -11.95
N TYR A 222 9.86 2.08 -12.30
CA TYR A 222 8.44 1.76 -12.37
C TYR A 222 7.93 1.44 -13.77
N LYS A 223 8.74 1.64 -14.83
CA LYS A 223 8.38 1.37 -16.22
C LYS A 223 7.19 2.18 -16.74
N GLY A 224 6.94 3.35 -16.17
CA GLY A 224 5.90 4.27 -16.57
C GLY A 224 6.45 5.48 -17.35
N SER A 225 5.58 6.47 -17.56
CA SER A 225 5.90 7.75 -18.23
C SER A 225 5.15 8.90 -17.56
N GLY A 226 5.57 10.13 -17.83
CA GLY A 226 4.93 11.32 -17.28
C GLY A 226 3.51 11.52 -17.84
N HIS A 227 2.57 11.89 -16.96
CA HIS A 227 1.22 12.30 -17.31
C HIS A 227 0.83 13.54 -16.52
N ALA A 228 0.01 14.39 -17.11
CA ALA A 228 -0.61 15.52 -16.44
C ALA A 228 -2.14 15.37 -16.43
N LEU A 229 -2.75 15.64 -15.29
CA LEU A 229 -4.20 15.73 -15.15
C LEU A 229 -4.63 17.20 -15.28
N ILE A 230 -5.54 17.49 -16.18
CA ILE A 230 -6.18 18.78 -16.35
C ILE A 230 -7.61 18.65 -15.82
N ILE A 231 -8.00 19.56 -14.92
CA ILE A 231 -9.34 19.63 -14.36
C ILE A 231 -9.93 20.98 -14.79
N GLU A 232 -10.94 20.95 -15.64
CA GLU A 232 -11.60 22.14 -16.17
C GLU A 232 -13.11 21.92 -16.28
N ASN A 233 -13.90 22.80 -15.65
CA ASN A 233 -15.37 22.69 -15.66
C ASN A 233 -15.88 21.29 -15.29
N ASP A 234 -15.34 20.71 -14.23
CA ASP A 234 -15.59 19.34 -13.73
C ASP A 234 -15.20 18.21 -14.68
N GLN A 235 -14.64 18.52 -15.82
CA GLN A 235 -14.12 17.52 -16.75
C GLN A 235 -12.65 17.21 -16.43
N LEU A 236 -12.31 15.93 -16.56
CA LEU A 236 -10.97 15.42 -16.39
C LEU A 236 -10.36 15.08 -17.74
N ALA A 237 -9.19 15.64 -18.03
CA ALA A 237 -8.41 15.31 -19.21
C ALA A 237 -6.98 14.94 -18.82
N VAL A 238 -6.45 13.90 -19.43
CA VAL A 238 -5.10 13.38 -19.19
C VAL A 238 -4.27 13.64 -20.44
N VAL A 239 -3.12 14.27 -20.25
CA VAL A 239 -2.11 14.51 -21.30
C VAL A 239 -0.88 13.69 -20.98
N ALA A 240 -0.44 12.85 -21.91
CA ALA A 240 0.77 12.05 -21.77
C ALA A 240 2.00 12.84 -22.22
N GLU A 241 3.15 12.58 -21.57
CA GLU A 241 4.45 13.14 -21.96
C GLU A 241 4.82 12.84 -23.42
N ALA A 242 4.43 11.67 -23.92
CA ALA A 242 4.65 11.28 -25.31
C ALA A 242 3.83 12.10 -26.33
N GLY A 243 2.94 12.99 -25.85
CA GLY A 243 2.02 13.72 -26.69
C GLY A 243 0.76 12.90 -27.06
N GLY A 244 -0.05 13.48 -27.92
CA GLY A 244 -1.34 12.91 -28.36
C GLY A 244 -2.51 13.76 -27.88
N GLU A 245 -3.73 13.36 -28.32
CA GLU A 245 -4.97 14.03 -27.89
C GLU A 245 -5.23 13.74 -26.39
N PRO A 246 -5.71 14.73 -25.63
CA PRO A 246 -6.14 14.51 -24.25
C PRO A 246 -7.21 13.40 -24.17
N SER A 247 -7.09 12.53 -23.16
CA SER A 247 -8.03 11.43 -22.93
C SER A 247 -8.61 11.50 -21.52
N ALA A 248 -9.75 10.86 -21.29
CA ALA A 248 -10.26 10.72 -19.93
C ALA A 248 -9.37 9.77 -19.08
N PRO A 249 -9.36 9.90 -17.74
CA PRO A 249 -8.82 8.87 -16.87
C PRO A 249 -9.41 7.49 -17.20
N VAL A 250 -8.64 6.45 -17.04
CA VAL A 250 -9.08 5.08 -17.32
C VAL A 250 -9.72 4.49 -16.05
N PRO A 251 -10.83 3.74 -16.13
CA PRO A 251 -11.37 3.03 -15.00
C PRO A 251 -10.32 2.13 -14.35
N HIS A 252 -10.22 2.17 -13.03
CA HIS A 252 -9.30 1.32 -12.28
C HIS A 252 -9.65 -0.15 -12.53
N PRO A 253 -8.71 -1.00 -12.99
CA PRO A 253 -8.98 -2.40 -13.21
C PRO A 253 -9.34 -3.09 -11.88
N ARG A 254 -10.31 -4.00 -11.92
CA ARG A 254 -10.66 -4.81 -10.75
C ARG A 254 -9.48 -5.69 -10.37
N ARG A 255 -9.10 -5.68 -9.11
CA ARG A 255 -8.04 -6.54 -8.58
C ARG A 255 -8.57 -7.96 -8.43
N VAL A 256 -7.80 -8.93 -8.92
CA VAL A 256 -8.24 -10.33 -8.99
C VAL A 256 -7.18 -11.33 -8.55
N GLY A 257 -6.10 -10.88 -7.94
CA GLY A 257 -5.01 -11.73 -7.44
C GLY A 257 -3.67 -11.00 -7.35
N SER A 258 -2.63 -11.66 -6.89
CA SER A 258 -1.34 -11.10 -6.49
C SER A 258 -0.44 -10.59 -7.63
N ARG A 259 -0.73 -10.91 -8.88
CA ARG A 259 -0.06 -10.37 -10.08
C ARG A 259 -1.08 -9.79 -11.06
N ALA A 260 -2.14 -9.22 -10.54
CA ALA A 260 -3.14 -8.51 -11.31
C ALA A 260 -2.58 -7.33 -12.13
N ASP A 261 -1.39 -6.86 -11.77
CA ASP A 261 -0.66 -5.80 -12.49
C ASP A 261 -0.37 -6.18 -13.95
N GLU A 262 -0.39 -7.47 -14.26
CA GLU A 262 -0.04 -7.99 -15.57
C GLU A 262 -1.21 -8.60 -16.35
N LEU A 263 -2.29 -9.00 -15.67
CA LEU A 263 -3.42 -9.70 -16.29
C LEU A 263 -4.76 -9.13 -15.82
N SER A 264 -5.58 -8.67 -16.75
CA SER A 264 -6.93 -8.23 -16.42
C SER A 264 -7.84 -9.41 -16.03
N ALA A 265 -8.98 -9.11 -15.37
CA ALA A 265 -9.97 -10.12 -15.02
C ALA A 265 -10.49 -10.87 -16.25
N GLU A 266 -10.60 -10.18 -17.39
CA GLU A 266 -11.04 -10.75 -18.67
C GLU A 266 -10.02 -11.78 -19.19
N ILE A 267 -8.72 -11.42 -19.18
CA ILE A 267 -7.65 -12.33 -19.61
C ILE A 267 -7.60 -13.57 -18.69
N LEU A 268 -7.67 -13.37 -17.38
CA LEU A 268 -7.68 -14.47 -16.41
C LEU A 268 -8.90 -15.37 -16.58
N THR A 269 -10.08 -14.77 -16.84
CA THR A 269 -11.31 -15.52 -17.12
C THR A 269 -11.17 -16.36 -18.38
N ASP A 270 -10.63 -15.79 -19.46
CA ASP A 270 -10.39 -16.51 -20.70
C ASP A 270 -9.36 -17.64 -20.53
N MET A 271 -8.25 -17.36 -19.86
CA MET A 271 -7.24 -18.39 -19.57
C MET A 271 -7.83 -19.56 -18.75
N LEU A 272 -8.55 -19.27 -17.67
CA LEU A 272 -9.17 -20.31 -16.85
C LEU A 272 -10.23 -21.10 -17.61
N ALA A 273 -11.03 -20.45 -18.47
CA ALA A 273 -12.07 -21.10 -19.24
C ALA A 273 -11.53 -21.90 -20.42
N ASN A 274 -10.58 -21.36 -21.18
CA ASN A 274 -10.18 -21.85 -22.50
C ASN A 274 -8.70 -22.27 -22.60
N GLY A 275 -7.85 -21.89 -21.64
CA GLY A 275 -6.41 -22.20 -21.65
C GLY A 275 -6.10 -23.69 -21.62
N THR A 276 -4.90 -24.05 -22.03
CA THR A 276 -4.43 -25.44 -22.05
C THR A 276 -4.19 -25.95 -20.64
N VAL A 277 -4.78 -27.07 -20.27
CA VAL A 277 -4.54 -27.76 -19.01
C VAL A 277 -3.15 -28.39 -19.05
N GLY A 278 -2.32 -28.02 -18.09
CA GLY A 278 -1.00 -28.59 -17.88
C GLY A 278 -0.99 -29.65 -16.78
N SER A 279 -0.13 -29.45 -15.76
CA SER A 279 -0.05 -30.38 -14.63
C SER A 279 -1.29 -30.29 -13.72
N ILE A 280 -1.72 -31.46 -13.22
CA ILE A 280 -2.74 -31.56 -12.17
C ILE A 280 -2.06 -32.20 -10.97
N THR A 281 -2.07 -31.55 -9.83
CA THR A 281 -1.41 -32.00 -8.60
C THR A 281 -2.37 -31.87 -7.41
N THR A 282 -2.03 -32.54 -6.32
CA THR A 282 -2.76 -32.39 -5.05
C THR A 282 -1.83 -31.84 -4.01
N ASP A 283 -2.25 -30.80 -3.29
CA ASP A 283 -1.46 -30.22 -2.22
C ASP A 283 -1.57 -31.01 -0.90
N LEU A 284 -0.84 -30.59 0.13
CA LEU A 284 -0.77 -31.26 1.42
C LEU A 284 -2.10 -31.33 2.17
N VAL A 285 -3.07 -30.47 1.80
CA VAL A 285 -4.41 -30.45 2.42
C VAL A 285 -5.48 -31.08 1.50
N GLY A 286 -5.07 -31.75 0.42
CA GLY A 286 -5.95 -32.48 -0.46
C GLY A 286 -6.67 -31.67 -1.54
N ARG A 287 -6.24 -30.39 -1.80
CA ARG A 287 -6.81 -29.57 -2.87
C ARG A 287 -6.21 -29.91 -4.22
N THR A 288 -7.05 -29.96 -5.24
CA THR A 288 -6.59 -30.17 -6.62
C THR A 288 -6.12 -28.86 -7.23
N ILE A 289 -4.83 -28.76 -7.51
CA ILE A 289 -4.19 -27.64 -8.18
C ILE A 289 -3.97 -27.98 -9.65
N VAL A 290 -4.41 -27.09 -10.52
CA VAL A 290 -4.33 -27.21 -11.97
C VAL A 290 -3.49 -26.08 -12.52
N GLU A 291 -2.50 -26.41 -13.33
CA GLU A 291 -1.75 -25.43 -14.10
C GLU A 291 -2.46 -25.17 -15.44
N ILE A 292 -2.67 -23.89 -15.76
CA ILE A 292 -3.36 -23.46 -16.98
C ILE A 292 -2.43 -22.53 -17.76
N SER A 293 -2.22 -22.85 -19.03
CA SER A 293 -1.39 -22.05 -19.93
C SER A 293 -2.21 -21.39 -21.04
N GLY A 294 -1.88 -20.13 -21.33
CA GLY A 294 -2.52 -19.36 -22.41
C GLY A 294 -1.75 -18.06 -22.68
N GLY A 295 -1.70 -17.62 -23.94
CA GLY A 295 -1.05 -16.37 -24.31
C GLY A 295 0.44 -16.27 -23.93
N GLY A 296 1.18 -17.41 -23.90
CA GLY A 296 2.59 -17.48 -23.50
C GLY A 296 2.84 -17.35 -21.99
N ARG A 297 1.80 -17.48 -21.16
CA ARG A 297 1.83 -17.40 -19.70
C ARG A 297 1.23 -18.64 -19.06
N SER A 298 1.57 -18.90 -17.80
CA SER A 298 1.00 -19.98 -16.99
C SER A 298 0.47 -19.41 -15.67
N ILE A 299 -0.67 -19.92 -15.24
CA ILE A 299 -1.32 -19.60 -13.97
C ILE A 299 -1.72 -20.88 -13.24
N LYS A 300 -1.91 -20.80 -11.93
CA LYS A 300 -2.44 -21.89 -11.12
C LYS A 300 -3.88 -21.64 -10.75
N ALA A 301 -4.66 -22.71 -10.66
CA ALA A 301 -6.05 -22.64 -10.23
C ALA A 301 -6.38 -23.82 -9.29
N LEU A 302 -7.31 -23.60 -8.39
CA LEU A 302 -7.92 -24.67 -7.60
C LEU A 302 -9.12 -25.21 -8.38
N PHE A 303 -9.15 -26.53 -8.56
CA PHE A 303 -10.33 -27.21 -9.10
C PHE A 303 -11.20 -27.74 -7.96
N ALA A 304 -12.48 -27.38 -8.00
CA ALA A 304 -13.51 -27.92 -7.13
C ALA A 304 -14.58 -28.61 -7.94
N GLU A 305 -14.80 -29.93 -7.70
CA GLU A 305 -15.89 -30.70 -8.34
C GLU A 305 -17.24 -30.13 -7.88
N GLY A 306 -18.09 -29.79 -8.82
CA GLY A 306 -19.42 -29.23 -8.54
C GLY A 306 -20.41 -30.29 -8.00
N PRO A 307 -21.47 -29.83 -7.33
CA PRO A 307 -22.50 -30.72 -6.82
C PRO A 307 -23.23 -31.41 -8.00
N ARG A 308 -23.36 -32.75 -7.93
CA ARG A 308 -23.90 -33.58 -9.04
C ARG A 308 -25.34 -33.26 -9.43
N ASN A 309 -26.13 -32.68 -8.51
CA ASN A 309 -27.59 -32.53 -8.65
C ASN A 309 -28.09 -31.07 -8.40
N LYS A 310 -27.24 -30.06 -8.55
CA LYS A 310 -27.64 -28.65 -8.34
C LYS A 310 -27.36 -27.81 -9.57
N ASP A 311 -28.37 -27.03 -9.97
CA ASP A 311 -28.26 -26.05 -11.06
C ASP A 311 -27.34 -24.86 -10.67
N LEU A 312 -27.13 -24.66 -9.37
CA LEU A 312 -26.28 -23.61 -8.82
C LEU A 312 -24.97 -24.18 -8.29
N ASN A 313 -23.85 -23.74 -8.87
CA ASN A 313 -22.53 -24.01 -8.31
C ASN A 313 -22.20 -22.90 -7.29
N PRO A 314 -21.98 -23.24 -6.00
CA PRO A 314 -21.76 -22.27 -4.93
C PRO A 314 -20.55 -21.34 -5.17
N GLU A 315 -19.44 -21.89 -5.64
CA GLU A 315 -18.21 -21.14 -5.93
C GLU A 315 -18.45 -20.07 -6.99
N LEU A 316 -19.11 -20.46 -8.09
CA LEU A 316 -19.40 -19.53 -9.20
C LEU A 316 -20.43 -18.47 -8.78
N ALA A 317 -21.42 -18.85 -8.00
CA ALA A 317 -22.43 -17.91 -7.49
C ALA A 317 -21.81 -16.89 -6.55
N THR A 318 -20.91 -17.33 -5.65
CA THR A 318 -20.16 -16.44 -4.74
C THR A 318 -19.30 -15.45 -5.52
N TYR A 319 -18.54 -15.91 -6.52
CA TYR A 319 -17.75 -15.04 -7.38
C TYR A 319 -18.62 -13.99 -8.10
N ARG A 320 -19.75 -14.42 -8.66
CA ARG A 320 -20.67 -13.49 -9.36
C ARG A 320 -21.28 -12.45 -8.43
N LEU A 321 -21.67 -12.84 -7.23
CA LEU A 321 -22.21 -11.93 -6.22
C LEU A 321 -21.13 -10.92 -5.76
N ASP A 322 -19.91 -11.40 -5.49
CA ASP A 322 -18.77 -10.56 -5.17
C ASP A 322 -18.54 -9.47 -6.23
N ARG A 323 -18.57 -9.86 -7.52
CA ARG A 323 -18.47 -8.90 -8.64
C ARG A 323 -19.62 -7.93 -8.70
N LEU A 324 -20.85 -8.41 -8.47
CA LEU A 324 -22.07 -7.60 -8.51
C LEU A 324 -22.07 -6.48 -7.47
N ILE A 325 -21.64 -6.79 -6.24
CA ILE A 325 -21.64 -5.82 -5.14
C ILE A 325 -20.34 -5.00 -5.05
N GLY A 326 -19.32 -5.29 -5.87
CA GLY A 326 -18.05 -4.57 -5.87
C GLY A 326 -17.16 -4.83 -4.65
N LEU A 327 -17.25 -6.04 -4.07
CA LEU A 327 -16.42 -6.44 -2.94
C LEU A 327 -14.98 -6.74 -3.38
N ASP A 328 -14.80 -7.38 -4.54
CA ASP A 328 -13.51 -7.70 -5.18
C ASP A 328 -12.54 -8.51 -4.28
N MET A 329 -13.09 -9.44 -3.50
CA MET A 329 -12.32 -10.34 -2.62
C MET A 329 -12.32 -11.80 -3.08
N VAL A 330 -13.25 -12.22 -3.94
CA VAL A 330 -13.28 -13.59 -4.47
C VAL A 330 -12.46 -13.64 -5.77
N PRO A 331 -11.41 -14.47 -5.85
CA PRO A 331 -10.62 -14.61 -7.08
C PRO A 331 -11.44 -15.05 -8.28
N VAL A 332 -10.96 -14.75 -9.48
CA VAL A 332 -11.63 -15.16 -10.74
C VAL A 332 -11.96 -16.64 -10.69
N THR A 333 -13.22 -16.95 -10.89
CA THR A 333 -13.77 -18.30 -10.83
C THR A 333 -14.62 -18.56 -12.07
N VAL A 334 -14.32 -19.66 -12.78
CA VAL A 334 -15.05 -20.09 -13.98
C VAL A 334 -15.57 -21.50 -13.82
N ALA A 335 -16.69 -21.82 -14.52
CA ALA A 335 -17.13 -23.19 -14.67
C ALA A 335 -16.24 -23.90 -15.71
N ARG A 336 -15.75 -25.09 -15.39
CA ARG A 336 -14.96 -25.90 -16.31
C ARG A 336 -15.11 -27.39 -16.03
N GLU A 337 -15.03 -28.19 -17.09
CA GLU A 337 -14.97 -29.63 -17.00
C GLU A 337 -13.51 -30.09 -17.12
N LEU A 338 -13.05 -30.97 -16.19
CA LEU A 338 -11.75 -31.61 -16.20
C LEU A 338 -11.92 -33.10 -16.06
N ASP A 339 -11.34 -33.87 -16.97
CA ASP A 339 -11.38 -35.32 -16.98
C ASP A 339 -12.81 -35.91 -16.81
N GLY A 340 -13.79 -35.28 -17.47
CA GLY A 340 -15.21 -35.67 -17.40
C GLY A 340 -15.93 -35.23 -16.10
N LYS A 341 -15.28 -34.50 -15.22
CA LYS A 341 -15.86 -33.94 -13.99
C LYS A 341 -16.20 -32.48 -14.17
N ARG A 342 -17.49 -32.16 -13.98
CA ARG A 342 -17.94 -30.76 -13.97
C ARG A 342 -17.56 -30.11 -12.65
N GLY A 343 -17.01 -28.88 -12.73
CA GLY A 343 -16.59 -28.15 -11.55
C GLY A 343 -16.30 -26.69 -11.84
N THR A 344 -15.52 -26.10 -10.98
CA THR A 344 -14.99 -24.73 -11.11
C THR A 344 -13.48 -24.74 -11.06
N LEU A 345 -12.88 -23.81 -11.78
CA LEU A 345 -11.50 -23.37 -11.59
C LEU A 345 -11.52 -21.98 -10.96
N GLN A 346 -10.90 -21.86 -9.79
CA GLN A 346 -10.68 -20.60 -9.10
C GLN A 346 -9.20 -20.25 -9.14
N LEU A 347 -8.86 -19.02 -9.58
CA LEU A 347 -7.48 -18.57 -9.63
C LEU A 347 -6.80 -18.76 -8.26
N LEU A 348 -5.65 -19.42 -8.26
CA LEU A 348 -4.78 -19.52 -7.08
C LEU A 348 -3.60 -18.56 -7.27
N PRO A 349 -3.52 -17.48 -6.50
CA PRO A 349 -2.44 -16.51 -6.63
C PRO A 349 -1.08 -17.11 -6.31
N ASP A 350 -0.06 -16.68 -7.04
CA ASP A 350 1.33 -17.06 -6.75
C ASP A 350 1.76 -16.53 -5.39
N ASN A 351 2.59 -17.30 -4.68
CA ASN A 351 3.15 -16.97 -3.37
C ASN A 351 2.11 -16.59 -2.30
N ALA A 352 0.83 -16.89 -2.52
CA ALA A 352 -0.23 -16.61 -1.56
C ALA A 352 0.05 -17.23 -0.19
N ARG A 353 -0.35 -16.55 0.87
CA ARG A 353 -0.21 -16.99 2.26
C ARG A 353 -1.58 -17.02 2.91
N ASP A 354 -1.87 -18.06 3.67
CA ASP A 354 -3.12 -18.13 4.42
C ASP A 354 -3.05 -17.36 5.76
N GLU A 355 -4.17 -17.25 6.42
CA GLU A 355 -4.27 -16.54 7.70
C GLU A 355 -3.47 -17.20 8.82
N LEU A 356 -3.31 -18.53 8.79
CA LEU A 356 -2.48 -19.22 9.78
C LEU A 356 -1.02 -18.77 9.67
N TYR A 357 -0.48 -18.78 8.45
CA TYR A 357 0.88 -18.30 8.20
C TYR A 357 1.03 -16.83 8.57
N ARG A 358 0.10 -15.98 8.09
CA ARG A 358 0.14 -14.53 8.35
C ARG A 358 0.18 -14.20 9.84
N SER A 359 -0.75 -14.78 10.61
CA SER A 359 -0.88 -14.50 12.04
C SER A 359 0.30 -15.03 12.84
N GLN A 360 0.80 -16.24 12.55
CA GLN A 360 1.96 -16.82 13.22
C GLN A 360 3.25 -16.03 12.97
N ALA A 361 3.40 -15.47 11.77
CA ALA A 361 4.57 -14.68 11.39
C ALA A 361 4.45 -13.18 11.74
N GLY A 362 3.32 -12.72 12.30
CA GLY A 362 3.10 -11.33 12.67
C GLY A 362 3.09 -10.36 11.47
N LEU A 363 2.65 -10.84 10.28
CA LEU A 363 2.72 -10.09 9.03
C LEU A 363 1.44 -9.29 8.74
N GLY A 364 1.52 -8.35 7.80
CA GLY A 364 0.36 -7.60 7.28
C GLY A 364 0.18 -6.19 7.84
N GLY A 365 1.11 -5.70 8.69
CA GLY A 365 1.04 -4.33 9.24
C GLY A 365 1.08 -3.22 8.18
N GLY A 366 1.68 -3.49 7.00
CA GLY A 366 1.73 -2.57 5.84
C GLY A 366 0.67 -2.85 4.78
N ALA A 367 -0.48 -3.44 5.13
CA ALA A 367 -1.54 -3.73 4.17
C ALA A 367 -2.08 -2.47 3.50
N TRP A 368 -2.22 -2.51 2.17
CA TRP A 368 -2.77 -1.37 1.42
C TRP A 368 -4.23 -1.08 1.77
N CYS A 369 -5.00 -2.13 2.01
CA CYS A 369 -6.29 -1.99 2.68
C CYS A 369 -6.15 -2.49 4.12
N PRO A 370 -6.47 -1.71 5.15
CA PRO A 370 -6.33 -2.14 6.53
C PRO A 370 -6.99 -3.49 6.79
N LEU A 371 -6.27 -4.43 7.42
CA LEU A 371 -6.74 -5.80 7.61
C LEU A 371 -8.11 -5.86 8.31
N GLN A 372 -8.31 -5.05 9.34
CA GLN A 372 -9.58 -5.00 10.05
C GLN A 372 -10.75 -4.63 9.13
N ARG A 373 -10.52 -3.72 8.17
CA ARG A 373 -11.54 -3.33 7.19
C ARG A 373 -11.86 -4.47 6.24
N GLN A 374 -10.83 -5.18 5.78
CA GLN A 374 -11.01 -6.36 4.95
C GLN A 374 -11.78 -7.46 5.68
N TRP A 375 -11.46 -7.72 6.96
CA TRP A 375 -12.17 -8.71 7.78
C TRP A 375 -13.63 -8.31 8.03
N ASN A 376 -13.90 -7.06 8.32
CA ASN A 376 -15.28 -6.58 8.50
C ASN A 376 -16.09 -6.79 7.21
N SER A 377 -15.51 -6.47 6.05
CA SER A 377 -16.16 -6.73 4.75
C SER A 377 -16.39 -8.21 4.51
N MET A 378 -15.42 -9.07 4.85
CA MET A 378 -15.55 -10.53 4.77
C MET A 378 -16.68 -11.04 5.68
N TYR A 379 -16.76 -10.61 6.94
CA TYR A 379 -17.81 -11.06 7.86
C TYR A 379 -19.21 -10.69 7.38
N VAL A 380 -19.38 -9.47 6.85
CA VAL A 380 -20.64 -9.06 6.25
C VAL A 380 -20.98 -9.91 5.03
N PHE A 381 -19.98 -10.15 4.15
CA PHE A 381 -20.17 -10.97 2.97
C PHE A 381 -20.48 -12.42 3.31
N ASP A 382 -19.75 -13.04 4.25
CA ASP A 382 -19.99 -14.41 4.71
C ASP A 382 -21.39 -14.54 5.33
N SER A 383 -21.84 -13.53 6.06
CA SER A 383 -23.23 -13.50 6.58
C SER A 383 -24.26 -13.42 5.44
N LEU A 384 -24.00 -12.62 4.41
CA LEU A 384 -24.89 -12.47 3.24
C LEU A 384 -25.05 -13.78 2.45
N ILE A 385 -23.95 -14.53 2.27
CA ILE A 385 -23.95 -15.80 1.52
C ILE A 385 -24.18 -17.03 2.40
N TYR A 386 -24.45 -16.84 3.69
CA TYR A 386 -24.63 -17.94 4.64
C TYR A 386 -23.42 -18.88 4.71
N ASN A 387 -22.22 -18.33 4.82
CA ASN A 387 -20.98 -19.10 4.90
C ASN A 387 -20.61 -19.39 6.35
N GLU A 388 -20.85 -20.60 6.81
CA GLU A 388 -20.46 -21.08 8.14
C GLU A 388 -19.04 -21.70 8.16
N GLY A 389 -18.40 -21.82 7.01
CA GLY A 389 -17.17 -22.58 6.84
C GLY A 389 -15.91 -21.75 6.53
N ARG A 390 -15.85 -20.47 6.92
CA ARG A 390 -14.68 -19.63 6.71
C ARG A 390 -13.53 -20.00 7.65
N ALA A 391 -12.76 -21.01 7.24
CA ALA A 391 -11.55 -21.41 7.95
C ALA A 391 -10.38 -20.47 7.62
N PRO A 392 -9.39 -20.32 8.52
CA PRO A 392 -8.17 -19.54 8.25
C PRO A 392 -7.42 -19.95 6.99
N THR A 393 -7.45 -21.23 6.60
CA THR A 393 -6.86 -21.75 5.36
C THR A 393 -7.60 -21.33 4.08
N LYS A 394 -8.83 -20.82 4.21
CA LYS A 394 -9.65 -20.27 3.12
C LYS A 394 -9.55 -18.73 3.03
N MET A 395 -8.86 -18.11 3.95
CA MET A 395 -8.48 -16.71 3.97
C MET A 395 -7.05 -16.57 3.47
N VAL A 396 -6.89 -16.14 2.24
CA VAL A 396 -5.60 -16.13 1.55
C VAL A 396 -5.21 -14.71 1.20
N TYR A 397 -3.94 -14.37 1.39
CA TYR A 397 -3.43 -13.03 1.17
C TYR A 397 -2.36 -12.99 0.09
N SER A 398 -2.36 -11.91 -0.68
CA SER A 398 -1.22 -11.52 -1.50
C SER A 398 -0.12 -10.93 -0.59
N PRO A 399 1.10 -11.47 -0.58
CA PRO A 399 2.17 -10.95 0.29
C PRO A 399 2.69 -9.57 -0.12
N GLU A 400 2.36 -9.09 -1.32
CA GLU A 400 2.82 -7.79 -1.83
C GLU A 400 2.05 -6.62 -1.22
N ASN A 401 0.76 -6.79 -0.96
CA ASN A 401 -0.12 -5.73 -0.45
C ASN A 401 -1.06 -6.19 0.66
N TRP A 402 -0.98 -7.44 1.08
CA TRP A 402 -1.83 -8.08 2.09
C TRP A 402 -3.33 -7.95 1.79
N GLN A 403 -3.69 -8.02 0.51
CA GLN A 403 -5.08 -8.09 0.11
C GLN A 403 -5.64 -9.49 0.42
N LEU A 404 -6.76 -9.51 1.16
CA LEU A 404 -7.49 -10.73 1.49
C LEU A 404 -8.26 -11.25 0.28
N MET A 405 -8.12 -12.54 0.03
CA MET A 405 -8.86 -13.29 -0.98
C MET A 405 -9.63 -14.42 -0.33
N LEU A 406 -10.90 -14.54 -0.66
CA LEU A 406 -11.84 -15.52 -0.09
C LEU A 406 -11.89 -16.74 -0.99
N MET A 407 -11.20 -17.79 -0.56
CA MET A 407 -11.07 -19.04 -1.32
C MET A 407 -12.08 -20.09 -0.87
N GLN A 408 -12.38 -21.04 -1.76
CA GLN A 408 -13.15 -22.24 -1.45
C GLN A 408 -14.49 -21.96 -0.72
N ASN A 409 -15.44 -21.37 -1.45
CA ASN A 409 -16.77 -21.02 -0.96
C ASN A 409 -17.79 -22.14 -1.28
N ASP A 410 -17.46 -23.36 -0.96
CA ASP A 410 -18.20 -24.59 -1.27
C ASP A 410 -19.40 -24.84 -0.32
N THR A 411 -19.40 -24.20 0.85
CA THR A 411 -20.40 -24.41 1.93
C THR A 411 -21.37 -23.24 2.12
N VAL A 412 -21.62 -22.48 1.05
CA VAL A 412 -22.44 -21.26 1.09
C VAL A 412 -23.89 -21.46 0.61
N PHE A 413 -24.71 -20.42 0.76
CA PHE A 413 -26.13 -20.35 0.34
C PHE A 413 -27.04 -21.41 1.00
N GLY A 414 -26.71 -21.79 2.23
CA GLY A 414 -27.53 -22.70 3.01
C GLY A 414 -27.90 -23.95 2.20
N THR A 415 -27.01 -24.88 2.07
CA THR A 415 -27.33 -26.15 1.38
C THR A 415 -28.36 -26.93 2.16
N GLY A 416 -29.54 -26.36 2.26
CA GLY A 416 -30.80 -27.00 2.60
C GLY A 416 -30.77 -28.00 3.73
N ARG A 417 -31.06 -27.56 4.95
CA ARG A 417 -32.08 -28.21 5.77
C ARG A 417 -33.15 -27.14 6.00
N GLY A 418 -34.12 -27.04 5.09
CA GLY A 418 -35.39 -26.43 5.37
C GLY A 418 -36.15 -27.33 6.30
#